data_e569b484c741abbf0828ad8d6c260784
#
_entry.id   e569b484c741abbf0828ad8d6c260784
#
_cell.length_a   1.000
_cell.length_b   1.000
_cell.length_c   1.000
_cell.angle_alpha   90.00
_cell.angle_beta   90.00
_cell.angle_gamma   90.00
#
_symmetry.space_group_name_H-M   'P 1'
#
loop_
_entity.id
_entity.type
_entity.pdbx_description
1 polymer ?
#
loop_
_entity_poly.entity_id
_entity_poly.type
_entity_poly.pdbx_seq_one_letter_code
_entity_poly.pdbx_strand_id
1 'polypeptide(L)'
;MDIKNSKVLVIGGAGFIGSFVVSELLKTNVGKVVIYDNFARGKASNISNSMADPRCEIYPNGGDVRDVDTLSDAMQWCDGVIHLAAMWLLHCKDFPRTAFHVNIEGTFNVLEACVKNNIKRFVYSSSASVYGDASEVPMTELHPFNNKNFYGATKIAGEAMCRAYYDRYGLSYVGLRYMNVYGPHQDQTAAYTGVIPIML
;
A
#
# COMPACT_ATOMS: atom_id res chain seq x y z
N MET A 1 5.07 17.75 -0.82
CA MET A 1 3.76 17.90 -1.50
C MET A 1 2.78 18.43 -0.48
N ASP A 2 2.06 19.51 -0.81
CA ASP A 2 0.90 19.95 -0.04
C ASP A 2 -0.30 19.05 -0.43
N ILE A 3 -1.08 18.61 0.56
CA ILE A 3 -2.28 17.78 0.32
C ILE A 3 -3.45 18.63 -0.22
N LYS A 4 -3.42 19.93 0.03
CA LYS A 4 -4.51 20.85 -0.36
C LYS A 4 -4.72 20.83 -1.88
N ASN A 5 -5.95 20.55 -2.29
CA ASN A 5 -6.38 20.45 -3.70
C ASN A 5 -5.64 19.38 -4.52
N SER A 6 -4.87 18.50 -3.90
CA SER A 6 -4.16 17.43 -4.60
C SER A 6 -5.09 16.28 -4.99
N LYS A 7 -4.74 15.56 -6.06
CA LYS A 7 -5.35 14.27 -6.43
C LYS A 7 -4.44 13.15 -5.95
N VAL A 8 -4.99 12.24 -5.15
CA VAL A 8 -4.24 11.12 -4.54
C VAL A 8 -4.82 9.79 -4.99
N LEU A 9 -3.98 8.91 -5.54
CA LEU A 9 -4.32 7.52 -5.82
C LEU A 9 -4.00 6.65 -4.62
N VAL A 10 -4.97 5.86 -4.15
CA VAL A 10 -4.79 4.88 -3.09
C VAL A 10 -4.91 3.47 -3.67
N ILE A 11 -3.77 2.80 -3.86
CA ILE A 11 -3.68 1.45 -4.38
C ILE A 11 -3.90 0.47 -3.23
N GLY A 12 -4.93 -0.37 -3.32
CA GLY A 12 -5.41 -1.19 -2.19
C GLY A 12 -6.36 -0.41 -1.27
N GLY A 13 -7.05 0.62 -1.80
CA GLY A 13 -7.88 1.54 -1.01
C GLY A 13 -9.17 0.94 -0.46
N ALA A 14 -9.66 -0.19 -0.98
CA ALA A 14 -10.83 -0.91 -0.45
C ALA A 14 -10.45 -1.98 0.60
N GLY A 15 -9.14 -2.17 0.85
CA GLY A 15 -8.63 -3.06 1.89
C GLY A 15 -8.85 -2.53 3.30
N PHE A 16 -8.45 -3.33 4.30
CA PHE A 16 -8.53 -2.97 5.72
C PHE A 16 -7.86 -1.60 6.01
N ILE A 17 -6.56 -1.49 5.83
CA ILE A 17 -5.83 -0.24 6.10
C ILE A 17 -6.23 0.86 5.09
N GLY A 18 -6.37 0.48 3.81
CA GLY A 18 -6.66 1.42 2.73
C GLY A 18 -7.95 2.20 2.92
N SER A 19 -9.00 1.57 3.41
CA SER A 19 -10.30 2.22 3.66
C SER A 19 -10.20 3.35 4.71
N PHE A 20 -9.37 3.16 5.73
CA PHE A 20 -9.11 4.21 6.72
C PHE A 20 -8.24 5.32 6.13
N VAL A 21 -7.22 4.98 5.34
CA VAL A 21 -6.41 5.99 4.64
C VAL A 21 -7.27 6.86 3.73
N VAL A 22 -8.19 6.27 2.96
CA VAL A 22 -9.17 6.99 2.13
C VAL A 22 -10.03 7.92 3.00
N SER A 23 -10.59 7.39 4.09
CA SER A 23 -11.42 8.17 5.02
C SER A 23 -10.66 9.35 5.64
N GLU A 24 -9.41 9.14 6.09
CA GLU A 24 -8.61 10.21 6.68
C GLU A 24 -8.20 11.27 5.64
N LEU A 25 -7.88 10.88 4.41
CA LEU A 25 -7.63 11.82 3.33
C LEU A 25 -8.83 12.74 3.07
N LEU A 26 -10.04 12.19 3.07
CA LEU A 26 -11.28 12.96 2.85
C LEU A 26 -11.60 13.94 3.97
N LYS A 27 -11.08 13.76 5.18
CA LYS A 27 -11.17 14.74 6.28
C LYS A 27 -10.25 15.95 6.08
N THR A 28 -9.33 15.86 5.14
CA THR A 28 -8.40 16.96 4.80
C THR A 28 -8.96 17.82 3.65
N ASN A 29 -8.18 18.82 3.25
CA ASN A 29 -8.49 19.66 2.07
C ASN A 29 -8.00 19.00 0.76
N VAL A 30 -7.96 17.65 0.66
CA VAL A 30 -7.62 16.94 -0.57
C VAL A 30 -8.62 17.29 -1.68
N GLY A 31 -8.14 17.47 -2.89
CA GLY A 31 -9.01 17.76 -4.03
C GLY A 31 -9.76 16.52 -4.53
N LYS A 32 -9.08 15.37 -4.60
CA LYS A 32 -9.68 14.11 -5.06
C LYS A 32 -8.93 12.90 -4.50
N VAL A 33 -9.66 11.84 -4.19
CA VAL A 33 -9.13 10.53 -3.82
C VAL A 33 -9.64 9.50 -4.82
N VAL A 34 -8.70 8.80 -5.47
CA VAL A 34 -9.01 7.71 -6.40
C VAL A 34 -8.60 6.39 -5.77
N ILE A 35 -9.52 5.46 -5.66
CA ILE A 35 -9.28 4.12 -5.16
C ILE A 35 -8.94 3.21 -6.34
N TYR A 36 -7.78 2.55 -6.29
CA TYR A 36 -7.36 1.51 -7.23
C TYR A 36 -7.27 0.19 -6.48
N ASP A 37 -8.22 -0.71 -6.70
CA ASP A 37 -8.34 -1.96 -5.95
C ASP A 37 -9.01 -3.02 -6.82
N ASN A 38 -8.47 -4.22 -6.88
CA ASN A 38 -9.05 -5.34 -7.63
C ASN A 38 -10.07 -6.15 -6.81
N PHE A 39 -10.35 -5.72 -5.58
CA PHE A 39 -11.27 -6.36 -4.64
C PHE A 39 -10.98 -7.83 -4.31
N ALA A 40 -9.75 -8.30 -4.57
CA ALA A 40 -9.35 -9.66 -4.17
C ALA A 40 -9.45 -9.89 -2.66
N ARG A 41 -9.26 -8.84 -1.85
CA ARG A 41 -9.46 -8.81 -0.39
C ARG A 41 -10.22 -7.57 0.08
N GLY A 42 -10.15 -6.48 -0.68
CA GLY A 42 -10.93 -5.29 -0.46
C GLY A 42 -12.43 -5.58 -0.55
N LYS A 43 -13.24 -4.85 0.21
CA LYS A 43 -14.71 -4.97 0.22
C LYS A 43 -15.35 -3.62 -0.05
N ALA A 44 -16.36 -3.58 -0.89
CA ALA A 44 -17.13 -2.35 -1.15
C ALA A 44 -17.72 -1.76 0.13
N SER A 45 -18.10 -2.61 1.09
CA SER A 45 -18.58 -2.18 2.41
C SER A 45 -17.57 -1.37 3.21
N ASN A 46 -16.26 -1.61 3.04
CA ASN A 46 -15.23 -0.88 3.76
C ASN A 46 -15.15 0.60 3.35
N ILE A 47 -15.55 0.90 2.12
CA ILE A 47 -15.46 2.24 1.53
C ILE A 47 -16.82 2.91 1.32
N SER A 48 -17.92 2.28 1.74
CA SER A 48 -19.29 2.77 1.50
C SER A 48 -19.50 4.21 1.98
N ASN A 49 -19.01 4.55 3.17
CA ASN A 49 -19.11 5.90 3.72
C ASN A 49 -18.23 6.91 2.93
N SER A 50 -17.05 6.50 2.50
CA SER A 50 -16.16 7.34 1.72
C SER A 50 -16.71 7.65 0.32
N MET A 51 -17.46 6.71 -0.28
CA MET A 51 -18.09 6.89 -1.59
C MET A 51 -19.26 7.88 -1.58
N ALA A 52 -19.77 8.29 -0.41
CA ALA A 52 -20.73 9.37 -0.29
C ALA A 52 -20.09 10.77 -0.50
N ASP A 53 -18.78 10.90 -0.39
CA ASP A 53 -18.06 12.14 -0.66
C ASP A 53 -17.79 12.27 -2.18
N PRO A 54 -18.22 13.36 -2.85
CA PRO A 54 -18.05 13.54 -4.29
C PRO A 54 -16.58 13.63 -4.74
N ARG A 55 -15.65 13.81 -3.81
CA ARG A 55 -14.20 13.80 -4.07
C ARG A 55 -13.63 12.38 -4.16
N CYS A 56 -14.39 11.35 -3.74
CA CYS A 56 -13.95 9.96 -3.74
C CYS A 56 -14.51 9.21 -4.95
N GLU A 57 -13.66 8.48 -5.64
CA GLU A 57 -14.09 7.60 -6.72
C GLU A 57 -13.28 6.30 -6.74
N ILE A 58 -13.87 5.24 -7.28
CA ILE A 58 -13.16 4.01 -7.64
C ILE A 58 -12.73 4.14 -9.10
N TYR A 59 -11.47 3.80 -9.40
CA TYR A 59 -11.02 3.73 -10.78
C TYR A 59 -11.78 2.61 -11.52
N PRO A 60 -12.47 2.91 -12.64
CA PRO A 60 -13.47 2.00 -13.19
C PRO A 60 -12.89 0.81 -13.97
N ASN A 61 -11.66 0.90 -14.47
CA ASN A 61 -11.12 -0.01 -15.48
C ASN A 61 -10.08 -1.00 -14.94
N GLY A 62 -10.17 -1.39 -13.68
CA GLY A 62 -9.23 -2.36 -13.13
C GLY A 62 -8.82 -2.01 -11.69
N GLY A 63 -7.76 -2.63 -11.22
CA GLY A 63 -7.27 -2.48 -9.85
C GLY A 63 -6.10 -3.38 -9.55
N ASP A 64 -5.59 -4.08 -10.56
CA ASP A 64 -4.46 -5.00 -10.43
C ASP A 64 -3.14 -4.27 -10.73
N VAL A 65 -2.21 -4.31 -9.78
CA VAL A 65 -0.87 -3.70 -9.93
C VAL A 65 -0.01 -4.37 -10.99
N ARG A 66 -0.42 -5.52 -11.51
CA ARG A 66 0.25 -6.23 -12.60
C ARG A 66 -0.17 -5.72 -13.98
N ASP A 67 -1.28 -5.01 -14.06
CA ASP A 67 -1.75 -4.37 -15.29
C ASP A 67 -1.15 -2.98 -15.40
N VAL A 68 -0.06 -2.90 -16.17
CA VAL A 68 0.78 -1.68 -16.29
C VAL A 68 0.02 -0.54 -16.94
N ASP A 69 -0.82 -0.84 -17.94
CA ASP A 69 -1.52 0.20 -18.72
C ASP A 69 -2.63 0.83 -17.88
N THR A 70 -3.51 0.05 -17.28
CA THR A 70 -4.59 0.57 -16.44
C THR A 70 -4.05 1.26 -15.19
N LEU A 71 -2.94 0.76 -14.61
CA LEU A 71 -2.27 1.39 -13.49
C LEU A 71 -1.71 2.77 -13.87
N SER A 72 -1.05 2.88 -15.02
CA SER A 72 -0.52 4.14 -15.53
C SER A 72 -1.63 5.14 -15.82
N ASP A 73 -2.74 4.69 -16.40
CA ASP A 73 -3.90 5.54 -16.67
C ASP A 73 -4.57 6.04 -15.39
N ALA A 74 -4.69 5.19 -14.38
CA ALA A 74 -5.24 5.58 -13.07
C ALA A 74 -4.40 6.67 -12.38
N MET A 75 -3.10 6.73 -12.67
CA MET A 75 -2.18 7.75 -12.13
C MET A 75 -2.21 9.09 -12.86
N GLN A 76 -2.88 9.18 -14.01
CA GLN A 76 -2.95 10.44 -14.76
C GLN A 76 -3.49 11.58 -13.88
N TRP A 77 -2.76 12.69 -13.89
CA TRP A 77 -3.08 13.89 -13.12
C TRP A 77 -3.09 13.69 -11.59
N CYS A 78 -2.53 12.61 -11.07
CA CYS A 78 -2.33 12.43 -9.65
C CYS A 78 -1.08 13.18 -9.17
N ASP A 79 -1.16 13.76 -7.96
CA ASP A 79 -0.03 14.41 -7.30
C ASP A 79 0.70 13.44 -6.37
N GLY A 80 -0.03 12.50 -5.78
CA GLY A 80 0.50 11.53 -4.83
C GLY A 80 -0.07 10.14 -5.02
N VAL A 81 0.71 9.13 -4.62
CA VAL A 81 0.32 7.72 -4.65
C VAL A 81 0.61 7.09 -3.29
N ILE A 82 -0.37 6.37 -2.75
CA ILE A 82 -0.23 5.56 -1.53
C ILE A 82 -0.41 4.10 -1.94
N HIS A 83 0.65 3.30 -1.78
CA HIS A 83 0.67 1.90 -2.22
C HIS A 83 0.54 0.94 -1.05
N LEU A 84 -0.68 0.38 -0.88
CA LEU A 84 -1.04 -0.57 0.18
C LEU A 84 -1.29 -1.99 -0.36
N ALA A 85 -1.54 -2.13 -1.66
CA ALA A 85 -1.82 -3.42 -2.25
C ALA A 85 -0.64 -4.38 -2.10
N ALA A 86 -0.87 -5.53 -1.49
CA ALA A 86 0.11 -6.59 -1.34
C ALA A 86 -0.58 -7.91 -0.97
N MET A 87 0.04 -9.02 -1.34
CA MET A 87 -0.25 -10.30 -0.71
C MET A 87 0.37 -10.32 0.68
N TRP A 88 -0.40 -10.77 1.66
CA TRP A 88 0.01 -10.82 3.06
C TRP A 88 0.80 -12.08 3.40
N LEU A 89 1.33 -12.13 4.62
CA LEU A 89 2.33 -13.10 5.09
C LEU A 89 2.00 -14.56 4.77
N LEU A 90 0.80 -15.05 5.11
CA LEU A 90 0.43 -16.46 4.87
C LEU A 90 0.29 -16.76 3.38
N HIS A 91 -0.35 -15.90 2.61
CA HIS A 91 -0.45 -16.09 1.15
C HIS A 91 0.93 -16.06 0.48
N CYS A 92 1.87 -15.25 0.99
CA CYS A 92 3.25 -15.28 0.48
C CYS A 92 3.94 -16.62 0.75
N LYS A 93 3.63 -17.29 1.88
CA LYS A 93 4.13 -18.62 2.19
C LYS A 93 3.56 -19.67 1.25
N ASP A 94 2.24 -19.64 1.05
CA ASP A 94 1.52 -20.68 0.30
C ASP A 94 1.65 -20.49 -1.23
N PHE A 95 1.75 -19.23 -1.69
CA PHE A 95 1.81 -18.87 -3.11
C PHE A 95 2.97 -17.92 -3.41
N PRO A 96 4.23 -18.32 -3.22
CA PRO A 96 5.40 -17.42 -3.33
C PRO A 96 5.58 -16.83 -4.73
N ARG A 97 5.25 -17.58 -5.79
CA ARG A 97 5.29 -17.08 -7.17
C ARG A 97 4.30 -15.94 -7.40
N THR A 98 3.07 -16.09 -6.94
CA THR A 98 2.05 -15.02 -7.03
C THR A 98 2.45 -13.82 -6.16
N ALA A 99 3.02 -14.07 -4.98
CA ALA A 99 3.53 -13.00 -4.12
C ALA A 99 4.68 -12.22 -4.79
N PHE A 100 5.55 -12.88 -5.53
CA PHE A 100 6.57 -12.21 -6.35
C PHE A 100 5.93 -11.25 -7.38
N HIS A 101 4.96 -11.75 -8.14
CA HIS A 101 4.29 -10.94 -9.16
C HIS A 101 3.48 -9.78 -8.58
N VAL A 102 2.85 -9.94 -7.42
CA VAL A 102 2.06 -8.86 -6.80
C VAL A 102 2.94 -7.90 -6.01
N ASN A 103 3.80 -8.43 -5.11
CA ASN A 103 4.50 -7.58 -4.15
C ASN A 103 5.79 -6.98 -4.70
N ILE A 104 6.49 -7.67 -5.61
CA ILE A 104 7.76 -7.20 -6.18
C ILE A 104 7.52 -6.58 -7.55
N GLU A 105 7.05 -7.36 -8.53
CA GLU A 105 6.79 -6.86 -9.87
C GLU A 105 5.71 -5.77 -9.87
N GLY A 106 4.60 -5.97 -9.13
CA GLY A 106 3.56 -4.96 -8.98
C GLY A 106 4.07 -3.67 -8.35
N THR A 107 4.94 -3.74 -7.33
CA THR A 107 5.57 -2.53 -6.74
C THR A 107 6.50 -1.86 -7.75
N PHE A 108 7.25 -2.63 -8.54
CA PHE A 108 8.07 -2.10 -9.63
C PHE A 108 7.20 -1.35 -10.65
N ASN A 109 6.09 -1.94 -11.11
CA ASN A 109 5.15 -1.31 -12.03
C ASN A 109 4.58 0.01 -11.48
N VAL A 110 4.26 0.04 -10.17
CA VAL A 110 3.80 1.26 -9.49
C VAL A 110 4.87 2.35 -9.54
N LEU A 111 6.14 2.02 -9.27
CA LEU A 111 7.23 2.98 -9.32
C LEU A 111 7.49 3.52 -10.73
N GLU A 112 7.47 2.63 -11.75
CA GLU A 112 7.56 3.04 -13.17
C GLU A 112 6.43 4.01 -13.55
N ALA A 113 5.19 3.67 -13.19
CA ALA A 113 4.04 4.51 -13.44
C ALA A 113 4.13 5.86 -12.70
N CYS A 114 4.68 5.88 -11.47
CA CYS A 114 4.91 7.12 -10.72
C CYS A 114 5.89 8.04 -11.45
N VAL A 115 7.00 7.53 -11.97
CA VAL A 115 7.98 8.32 -12.73
C VAL A 115 7.35 8.82 -14.04
N LYS A 116 6.69 7.94 -14.79
CA LYS A 116 6.03 8.28 -16.07
C LYS A 116 5.01 9.40 -15.91
N ASN A 117 4.25 9.41 -14.79
CA ASN A 117 3.20 10.38 -14.51
C ASN A 117 3.67 11.57 -13.64
N ASN A 118 4.97 11.72 -13.39
CA ASN A 118 5.56 12.82 -12.61
C ASN A 118 4.94 12.95 -11.20
N ILE A 119 4.71 11.83 -10.51
CA ILE A 119 4.16 11.80 -9.15
C ILE A 119 5.09 12.55 -8.19
N LYS A 120 4.54 13.49 -7.44
CA LYS A 120 5.29 14.36 -6.51
C LYS A 120 5.65 13.67 -5.20
N ARG A 121 4.82 12.71 -4.75
CA ARG A 121 5.02 11.98 -3.50
C ARG A 121 4.48 10.55 -3.61
N PHE A 122 5.34 9.60 -3.29
CA PHE A 122 5.02 8.18 -3.18
C PHE A 122 5.09 7.72 -1.72
N VAL A 123 4.06 7.02 -1.22
CA VAL A 123 4.06 6.40 0.10
C VAL A 123 4.02 4.89 -0.08
N TYR A 124 5.06 4.22 0.38
CA TYR A 124 5.18 2.77 0.32
C TYR A 124 4.84 2.13 1.66
N SER A 125 3.90 1.20 1.65
CA SER A 125 3.55 0.41 2.83
C SER A 125 4.52 -0.76 2.98
N SER A 126 5.59 -0.53 3.74
CA SER A 126 6.51 -1.56 4.19
C SER A 126 5.93 -2.31 5.40
N SER A 127 6.74 -3.01 6.16
CA SER A 127 6.31 -3.83 7.29
C SER A 127 7.42 -4.03 8.29
N ALA A 128 7.09 -4.19 9.56
CA ALA A 128 8.01 -4.66 10.59
C ALA A 128 8.61 -6.06 10.30
N SER A 129 8.01 -6.82 9.37
CA SER A 129 8.57 -8.10 8.90
C SER A 129 9.96 -7.98 8.27
N VAL A 130 10.41 -6.76 7.89
CA VAL A 130 11.77 -6.51 7.41
C VAL A 130 12.81 -6.68 8.52
N TYR A 131 12.43 -6.45 9.77
CA TYR A 131 13.32 -6.56 10.92
C TYR A 131 13.58 -8.03 11.33
N GLY A 132 12.62 -8.93 11.10
CA GLY A 132 12.72 -10.31 11.60
C GLY A 132 12.79 -10.35 13.13
N ASP A 133 13.70 -11.18 13.67
CA ASP A 133 13.98 -11.18 15.09
C ASP A 133 14.83 -9.94 15.46
N ALA A 134 14.46 -9.28 16.53
CA ALA A 134 15.17 -8.12 17.01
C ALA A 134 16.62 -8.49 17.44
N SER A 135 17.59 -7.83 16.85
CA SER A 135 18.98 -7.91 17.28
C SER A 135 19.28 -6.92 18.41
N GLU A 136 18.46 -5.87 18.53
CA GLU A 136 18.51 -4.85 19.59
C GLU A 136 17.11 -4.31 19.87
N VAL A 137 16.90 -3.82 21.09
CA VAL A 137 15.62 -3.26 21.54
C VAL A 137 15.91 -1.90 22.25
N PRO A 138 15.18 -0.83 21.91
CA PRO A 138 14.10 -0.76 20.91
C PRO A 138 14.61 -0.86 19.47
N MET A 139 13.82 -1.46 18.58
CA MET A 139 14.10 -1.46 17.14
C MET A 139 13.87 -0.05 16.58
N THR A 140 14.89 0.52 15.95
CA THR A 140 14.82 1.79 15.23
C THR A 140 14.77 1.57 13.73
N GLU A 141 14.63 2.63 12.95
CA GLU A 141 14.69 2.56 11.48
C GLU A 141 16.07 2.13 10.96
N LEU A 142 17.13 2.23 11.78
CA LEU A 142 18.49 1.79 11.46
C LEU A 142 18.74 0.31 11.76
N HIS A 143 17.78 -0.37 12.43
CA HIS A 143 17.90 -1.80 12.69
C HIS A 143 18.14 -2.58 11.38
N PRO A 144 19.08 -3.52 11.34
CA PRO A 144 19.39 -4.27 10.13
C PRO A 144 18.21 -5.10 9.66
N PHE A 145 18.15 -5.35 8.34
CA PHE A 145 17.20 -6.31 7.78
C PHE A 145 17.58 -7.72 8.21
N ASN A 146 16.70 -8.39 8.92
CA ASN A 146 16.89 -9.74 9.44
C ASN A 146 15.62 -10.61 9.23
N ASN A 147 14.91 -10.37 8.12
CA ASN A 147 13.67 -11.07 7.82
C ASN A 147 13.86 -12.59 7.69
N LYS A 148 12.85 -13.36 8.08
CA LYS A 148 12.86 -14.84 8.06
C LYS A 148 11.77 -15.44 7.16
N ASN A 149 11.02 -14.63 6.44
CA ASN A 149 9.90 -15.08 5.62
C ASN A 149 9.85 -14.35 4.28
N PHE A 150 9.20 -14.98 3.30
CA PHE A 150 9.13 -14.43 1.94
C PHE A 150 8.41 -13.07 1.88
N TYR A 151 7.40 -12.85 2.72
CA TYR A 151 6.72 -11.56 2.79
C TYR A 151 7.69 -10.42 3.18
N GLY A 152 8.48 -10.62 4.24
CA GLY A 152 9.52 -9.67 4.65
C GLY A 152 10.53 -9.40 3.52
N ALA A 153 10.94 -10.46 2.79
CA ALA A 153 11.83 -10.30 1.64
C ALA A 153 11.20 -9.43 0.54
N THR A 154 9.89 -9.59 0.25
CA THR A 154 9.21 -8.74 -0.73
C THR A 154 9.15 -7.28 -0.28
N LYS A 155 8.98 -7.03 1.02
CA LYS A 155 8.95 -5.66 1.57
C LYS A 155 10.33 -5.01 1.54
N ILE A 156 11.40 -5.74 1.83
CA ILE A 156 12.80 -5.27 1.67
C ILE A 156 13.08 -4.92 0.20
N ALA A 157 12.67 -5.78 -0.73
CA ALA A 157 12.82 -5.51 -2.16
C ALA A 157 12.11 -4.20 -2.56
N GLY A 158 10.89 -3.96 -2.06
CA GLY A 158 10.16 -2.72 -2.29
C GLY A 158 10.87 -1.48 -1.73
N GLU A 159 11.42 -1.55 -0.51
CA GLU A 159 12.21 -0.44 0.06
C GLU A 159 13.46 -0.15 -0.78
N ALA A 160 14.17 -1.20 -1.21
CA ALA A 160 15.35 -1.06 -2.06
C ALA A 160 15.02 -0.44 -3.43
N MET A 161 13.90 -0.85 -4.04
CA MET A 161 13.41 -0.24 -5.28
C MET A 161 13.03 1.23 -5.08
N CYS A 162 12.30 1.58 -4.01
CA CYS A 162 11.98 2.97 -3.69
C CYS A 162 13.24 3.83 -3.61
N ARG A 163 14.28 3.34 -2.93
CA ARG A 163 15.56 4.03 -2.82
C ARG A 163 16.23 4.23 -4.18
N ALA A 164 16.29 3.20 -5.02
CA ALA A 164 16.86 3.28 -6.35
C ALA A 164 16.13 4.28 -7.24
N TYR A 165 14.79 4.34 -7.15
CA TYR A 165 13.97 5.30 -7.90
C TYR A 165 14.14 6.74 -7.41
N TYR A 166 14.32 6.93 -6.10
CA TYR A 166 14.69 8.24 -5.57
C TYR A 166 16.07 8.68 -6.09
N ASP A 167 17.07 7.82 -5.98
CA ASP A 167 18.44 8.16 -6.38
C ASP A 167 18.55 8.39 -7.91
N ARG A 168 17.77 7.67 -8.72
CA ARG A 168 17.84 7.78 -10.19
C ARG A 168 16.93 8.84 -10.78
N TYR A 169 15.71 8.98 -10.26
CA TYR A 169 14.66 9.81 -10.87
C TYR A 169 14.17 10.93 -9.96
N GLY A 170 14.66 11.02 -8.73
CA GLY A 170 14.22 12.01 -7.75
C GLY A 170 12.79 11.76 -7.22
N LEU A 171 12.24 10.55 -7.38
CA LEU A 171 10.91 10.23 -6.89
C LEU A 171 10.86 10.31 -5.37
N SER A 172 10.27 11.40 -4.85
CA SER A 172 10.17 11.62 -3.42
C SER A 172 9.27 10.56 -2.77
N TYR A 173 9.79 9.80 -1.81
CA TYR A 173 9.03 8.72 -1.17
C TYR A 173 9.15 8.72 0.35
N VAL A 174 8.23 7.99 0.98
CA VAL A 174 8.29 7.58 2.40
C VAL A 174 7.93 6.10 2.46
N GLY A 175 8.77 5.29 3.09
CA GLY A 175 8.48 3.89 3.43
C GLY A 175 8.02 3.79 4.88
N LEU A 176 6.83 3.22 5.11
CA LEU A 176 6.25 3.06 6.44
C LEU A 176 6.32 1.58 6.86
N ARG A 177 7.14 1.25 7.86
CA ARG A 177 7.26 -0.10 8.40
C ARG A 177 6.18 -0.34 9.46
N TYR A 178 4.98 -0.71 9.01
CA TYR A 178 3.87 -0.97 9.93
C TYR A 178 4.18 -2.15 10.85
N MET A 179 3.90 -1.95 12.13
CA MET A 179 3.75 -3.02 13.12
C MET A 179 2.38 -3.69 12.95
N ASN A 180 1.93 -4.48 13.93
CA ASN A 180 0.62 -5.13 13.86
C ASN A 180 -0.50 -4.10 13.90
N VAL A 181 -1.16 -3.92 12.77
CA VAL A 181 -2.34 -3.05 12.65
C VAL A 181 -3.58 -3.84 13.06
N TYR A 182 -4.46 -3.24 13.85
CA TYR A 182 -5.75 -3.81 14.26
C TYR A 182 -6.84 -2.74 14.23
N GLY A 183 -8.09 -3.17 14.12
CA GLY A 183 -9.24 -2.27 14.13
C GLY A 183 -10.44 -2.79 13.32
N PRO A 184 -11.50 -1.98 13.19
CA PRO A 184 -12.65 -2.31 12.36
C PRO A 184 -12.23 -2.64 10.91
N HIS A 185 -13.03 -3.41 10.20
CA HIS A 185 -12.77 -3.97 8.87
C HIS A 185 -11.68 -5.06 8.82
N GLN A 186 -11.01 -5.36 9.95
CA GLN A 186 -10.11 -6.51 10.00
C GLN A 186 -10.91 -7.80 9.88
N ASP A 187 -10.40 -8.75 9.09
CA ASP A 187 -11.01 -10.07 8.97
C ASP A 187 -10.76 -10.87 10.24
N GLN A 188 -11.80 -11.05 11.06
CA GLN A 188 -11.75 -11.77 12.33
C GLN A 188 -11.58 -13.29 12.13
N THR A 189 -11.91 -13.80 10.95
CA THR A 189 -11.83 -15.24 10.63
C THR A 189 -10.50 -15.63 10.00
N ALA A 190 -9.64 -14.67 9.69
CA ALA A 190 -8.35 -14.94 9.08
C ALA A 190 -7.44 -15.71 10.05
N ALA A 191 -6.74 -16.73 9.53
CA ALA A 191 -5.85 -17.62 10.31
C ALA A 191 -4.72 -16.89 11.06
N TYR A 192 -4.51 -15.61 10.83
CA TYR A 192 -3.48 -14.79 11.48
C TYR A 192 -4.09 -13.50 12.07
N THR A 193 -5.29 -13.62 12.60
CA THR A 193 -5.94 -12.52 13.30
C THR A 193 -5.28 -12.34 14.66
N GLY A 194 -4.83 -11.11 14.96
CA GLY A 194 -4.24 -10.80 16.26
C GLY A 194 -5.24 -10.98 17.41
N VAL A 195 -4.73 -11.10 18.63
CA VAL A 195 -5.55 -11.36 19.82
C VAL A 195 -6.65 -10.31 20.04
N ILE A 196 -6.38 -9.03 19.76
CA ILE A 196 -7.34 -7.93 19.97
C ILE A 196 -8.62 -8.13 19.15
N PRO A 197 -8.60 -8.35 17.83
CA PRO A 197 -9.81 -8.58 17.05
C PRO A 197 -10.56 -9.87 17.39
N ILE A 198 -9.89 -10.84 18.02
CA ILE A 198 -10.55 -12.08 18.48
C ILE A 198 -11.32 -11.85 19.79
N MET A 199 -10.87 -10.89 20.60
CA MET A 199 -11.47 -10.60 21.92
C MET A 199 -12.60 -9.55 21.85
N LEU A 200 -12.77 -8.87 20.73
CA LEU A 200 -13.82 -7.89 20.47
C LEU A 200 -15.02 -8.52 19.76
#